data_275c8bb4729b458be471af941c402644
#
_entry.id   275c8bb4729b458be471af941c402644
#
_cell.length_a   1.000
_cell.length_b   1.000
_cell.length_c   1.000
_cell.angle_alpha   90.00
_cell.angle_beta   90.00
_cell.angle_gamma   90.00
#
_symmetry.space_group_name_H-M   'P 1'
#
loop_
_entity.id
_entity.type
_entity.pdbx_description
1 polymer ?
#
loop_
_entity_poly.entity_id
_entity_poly.type
_entity_poly.pdbx_seq_one_letter_code
_entity_poly.pdbx_strand_id
1 'polypeptide(L)'
;GIIRVHQFDKLEMFVYCKPEEAAAQHQELLGMERDMLSAIEVPYRVIDVAGGDLGSSAARKFDTEAWVPTQNTYRELTSTSNCTTYQARRLRTRYRDEAGKAHIAATLNGTLATTRWLVAILENHQQADGSVVVPEALRPFVGKEVFEPIR
;
A
#
# COMPACT_ATOMS: atom_id res chain seq x y z
N GLY A 1 13.99 -11.79 -9.84
CA GLY A 1 14.28 -10.40 -10.20
C GLY A 1 14.00 -9.45 -9.04
N ILE A 2 14.27 -8.18 -9.23
CA ILE A 2 14.20 -7.14 -8.18
C ILE A 2 12.78 -6.89 -7.64
N ILE A 3 11.73 -7.20 -8.40
CA ILE A 3 10.34 -7.00 -7.99
C ILE A 3 9.87 -8.04 -6.97
N ARG A 4 10.43 -9.23 -7.00
CA ARG A 4 10.07 -10.32 -6.09
C ARG A 4 11.35 -10.92 -5.50
N VAL A 5 11.56 -10.66 -4.23
CA VAL A 5 12.76 -11.02 -3.47
C VAL A 5 12.40 -11.86 -2.26
N HIS A 6 13.37 -12.56 -1.68
CA HIS A 6 13.15 -13.42 -0.50
C HIS A 6 13.04 -12.63 0.80
N GLN A 7 13.71 -11.49 0.89
CA GLN A 7 13.69 -10.61 2.06
C GLN A 7 13.50 -9.17 1.60
N PHE A 8 12.63 -8.44 2.27
CA PHE A 8 12.30 -7.04 1.97
C PHE A 8 11.69 -6.37 3.19
N ASP A 9 11.77 -5.05 3.22
CA ASP A 9 11.10 -4.25 4.23
C ASP A 9 9.70 -3.87 3.75
N LYS A 10 8.75 -3.90 4.70
CA LYS A 10 7.35 -3.59 4.47
C LYS A 10 6.77 -2.83 5.64
N LEU A 11 6.15 -1.71 5.36
CA LEU A 11 5.33 -0.97 6.31
C LEU A 11 3.86 -1.35 6.09
N GLU A 12 3.24 -1.93 7.10
CA GLU A 12 1.86 -2.39 7.04
C GLU A 12 0.98 -1.59 8.00
N MET A 13 -0.18 -1.18 7.50
CA MET A 13 -1.24 -0.55 8.27
C MET A 13 -2.24 -1.61 8.74
N PHE A 14 -2.68 -1.54 10.00
CA PHE A 14 -3.72 -2.39 10.55
C PHE A 14 -4.82 -1.56 11.17
N VAL A 15 -6.08 -1.94 10.92
CA VAL A 15 -7.26 -1.30 11.52
C VAL A 15 -8.13 -2.36 12.19
N TYR A 16 -8.57 -2.04 13.40
CA TYR A 16 -9.60 -2.78 14.13
C TYR A 16 -10.75 -1.81 14.38
N CYS A 17 -11.94 -2.15 13.90
CA CYS A 17 -13.10 -1.28 13.99
C CYS A 17 -14.39 -2.08 14.19
N LYS A 18 -15.50 -1.39 14.35
CA LYS A 18 -16.80 -2.01 14.27
C LYS A 18 -17.11 -2.43 12.83
N PRO A 19 -17.81 -3.56 12.60
CA PRO A 19 -18.12 -4.05 11.25
C PRO A 19 -18.77 -3.00 10.34
N GLU A 20 -19.64 -2.17 10.87
CA GLU A 20 -20.32 -1.10 10.14
C GLU A 20 -19.39 0.03 9.68
N GLU A 21 -18.24 0.20 10.33
CA GLU A 21 -17.23 1.21 10.01
C GLU A 21 -16.22 0.71 8.95
N ALA A 22 -16.15 -0.61 8.72
CA ALA A 22 -15.09 -1.23 7.93
C ALA A 22 -14.99 -0.71 6.49
N ALA A 23 -16.12 -0.37 5.86
CA ALA A 23 -16.10 0.16 4.49
C ALA A 23 -15.48 1.57 4.43
N ALA A 24 -15.77 2.43 5.40
CA ALA A 24 -15.17 3.76 5.50
C ALA A 24 -13.67 3.67 5.82
N GLN A 25 -13.29 2.83 6.79
CA GLN A 25 -11.89 2.60 7.15
C GLN A 25 -11.07 2.03 5.97
N HIS A 26 -11.68 1.22 5.10
CA HIS A 26 -11.02 0.73 3.90
C HIS A 26 -10.71 1.85 2.91
N GLN A 27 -11.61 2.82 2.75
CA GLN A 27 -11.36 4.00 1.91
C GLN A 27 -10.26 4.91 2.50
N GLU A 28 -10.19 5.03 3.82
CA GLU A 28 -9.12 5.78 4.48
C GLU A 28 -7.74 5.14 4.24
N LEU A 29 -7.61 3.82 4.37
CA LEU A 29 -6.37 3.11 4.05
C LEU A 29 -5.96 3.32 2.59
N LEU A 30 -6.90 3.21 1.65
CA LEU A 30 -6.65 3.48 0.24
C LEU A 30 -6.25 4.94 0.02
N GLY A 31 -6.87 5.87 0.74
CA GLY A 31 -6.52 7.30 0.72
C GLY A 31 -5.05 7.52 1.09
N MET A 32 -4.58 6.91 2.18
CA MET A 32 -3.18 7.01 2.63
C MET A 32 -2.19 6.48 1.56
N GLU A 33 -2.49 5.35 0.90
CA GLU A 33 -1.66 4.84 -0.21
C GLU A 33 -1.58 5.84 -1.37
N ARG A 34 -2.72 6.41 -1.75
CA ARG A 34 -2.80 7.39 -2.84
C ARG A 34 -2.04 8.67 -2.52
N ASP A 35 -2.16 9.17 -1.29
CA ASP A 35 -1.45 10.37 -0.84
C ASP A 35 0.07 10.17 -0.89
N MET A 36 0.55 9.00 -0.44
CA MET A 36 1.95 8.65 -0.49
C MET A 36 2.47 8.55 -1.92
N LEU A 37 1.74 7.87 -2.81
CA LEU A 37 2.13 7.75 -4.23
C LEU A 37 2.12 9.10 -4.96
N SER A 38 1.16 9.94 -4.65
CA SER A 38 1.09 11.30 -5.17
C SER A 38 2.28 12.15 -4.69
N ALA A 39 2.67 12.01 -3.42
CA ALA A 39 3.80 12.73 -2.83
C ALA A 39 5.15 12.35 -3.47
N ILE A 40 5.32 11.12 -3.93
CA ILE A 40 6.53 10.69 -4.65
C ILE A 40 6.44 10.86 -6.18
N GLU A 41 5.34 11.44 -6.68
CA GLU A 41 5.15 11.82 -8.09
C GLU A 41 5.30 10.63 -9.07
N VAL A 42 4.85 9.44 -8.66
CA VAL A 42 4.85 8.23 -9.51
C VAL A 42 3.46 8.03 -10.11
N PRO A 43 3.34 7.85 -11.43
CA PRO A 43 2.06 7.53 -12.07
C PRO A 43 1.52 6.19 -11.55
N TYR A 44 0.26 6.16 -11.13
CA TYR A 44 -0.35 4.96 -10.59
C TYR A 44 -1.81 4.82 -11.01
N ARG A 45 -2.35 3.62 -10.82
CA ARG A 45 -3.78 3.32 -10.92
C ARG A 45 -4.24 2.47 -9.75
N VAL A 46 -5.53 2.53 -9.44
CA VAL A 46 -6.17 1.69 -8.43
C VAL A 46 -7.05 0.64 -9.13
N ILE A 47 -6.90 -0.60 -8.71
CA ILE A 47 -7.70 -1.74 -9.19
C ILE A 47 -8.61 -2.20 -8.06
N ASP A 48 -9.91 -2.25 -8.29
CA ASP A 48 -10.85 -2.97 -7.42
C ASP A 48 -10.80 -4.45 -7.81
N VAL A 49 -10.23 -5.27 -6.95
CA VAL A 49 -9.87 -6.65 -7.28
C VAL A 49 -11.11 -7.51 -7.45
N ALA A 50 -11.19 -8.23 -8.56
CA ALA A 50 -12.30 -9.12 -8.86
C ALA A 50 -12.44 -10.23 -7.81
N GLY A 51 -13.68 -10.64 -7.54
CA GLY A 51 -13.97 -11.63 -6.49
C GLY A 51 -13.23 -12.96 -6.64
N GLY A 52 -12.92 -13.37 -7.87
CA GLY A 52 -12.16 -14.60 -8.16
C GLY A 52 -10.67 -14.52 -7.79
N ASP A 53 -10.13 -13.30 -7.65
CA ASP A 53 -8.71 -13.06 -7.34
C ASP A 53 -8.49 -12.66 -5.86
N LEU A 54 -9.57 -12.59 -5.08
CA LEU A 54 -9.48 -12.28 -3.66
C LEU A 54 -8.85 -13.45 -2.88
N GLY A 55 -7.94 -13.11 -1.97
CA GLY A 55 -7.50 -14.04 -0.94
C GLY A 55 -8.65 -14.42 0.01
N SER A 56 -8.60 -15.60 0.61
CA SER A 56 -9.67 -16.17 1.44
C SER A 56 -10.12 -15.29 2.62
N SER A 57 -9.29 -14.37 3.07
CA SER A 57 -9.60 -13.47 4.20
C SER A 57 -10.26 -12.15 3.77
N ALA A 58 -10.15 -11.76 2.51
CA ALA A 58 -10.63 -10.46 2.04
C ALA A 58 -12.05 -10.54 1.50
N ALA A 59 -12.91 -9.65 1.94
CA ALA A 59 -14.24 -9.42 1.36
C ALA A 59 -14.18 -8.38 0.22
N ARG A 60 -13.22 -7.45 0.28
CA ARG A 60 -12.90 -6.49 -0.77
C ARG A 60 -11.41 -6.14 -0.68
N LYS A 61 -10.78 -5.94 -1.83
CA LYS A 61 -9.37 -5.57 -1.92
C LYS A 61 -9.19 -4.51 -3.00
N PHE A 62 -8.35 -3.53 -2.73
CA PHE A 62 -7.80 -2.64 -3.75
C PHE A 62 -6.31 -2.90 -3.90
N ASP A 63 -5.86 -3.00 -5.14
CA ASP A 63 -4.44 -2.99 -5.48
C ASP A 63 -4.10 -1.63 -6.08
N THR A 64 -2.99 -1.04 -5.60
CA THR A 64 -2.47 0.19 -6.13
C THR A 64 -1.20 -0.13 -6.91
N GLU A 65 -1.29 0.07 -8.23
CA GLU A 65 -0.25 -0.30 -9.18
C GLU A 65 0.44 0.95 -9.72
N ALA A 66 1.77 1.00 -9.67
CA ALA A 66 2.57 2.05 -10.25
C ALA A 66 3.08 1.68 -11.64
N TRP A 67 3.26 2.68 -12.48
CA TRP A 67 3.89 2.52 -13.78
C TRP A 67 5.37 2.17 -13.62
N VAL A 68 5.84 1.17 -14.37
CA VAL A 68 7.24 0.74 -14.42
C VAL A 68 7.74 0.90 -15.86
N PRO A 69 8.47 1.96 -16.19
CA PRO A 69 8.86 2.30 -17.56
C PRO A 69 9.60 1.20 -18.29
N THR A 70 10.57 0.55 -17.65
CA THR A 70 11.38 -0.51 -18.30
C THR A 70 10.57 -1.75 -18.66
N GLN A 71 9.44 -1.98 -17.97
CA GLN A 71 8.54 -3.09 -18.24
C GLN A 71 7.35 -2.70 -19.11
N ASN A 72 7.18 -1.39 -19.38
CA ASN A 72 6.04 -0.83 -20.12
C ASN A 72 4.69 -1.35 -19.56
N THR A 73 4.55 -1.41 -18.23
CA THR A 73 3.35 -1.92 -17.59
C THR A 73 3.20 -1.37 -16.15
N TYR A 74 1.99 -1.51 -15.61
CA TYR A 74 1.73 -1.26 -14.20
C TYR A 74 2.10 -2.47 -13.35
N ARG A 75 2.63 -2.22 -12.15
CA ARG A 75 2.97 -3.24 -11.16
C ARG A 75 2.40 -2.87 -9.80
N GLU A 76 1.81 -3.84 -9.14
CA GLU A 76 1.34 -3.70 -7.77
C GLU A 76 2.48 -3.27 -6.84
N LEU A 77 2.32 -2.14 -6.17
CA LEU A 77 3.20 -1.66 -5.11
C LEU A 77 2.61 -1.91 -3.75
N THR A 78 1.34 -1.61 -3.58
CA THR A 78 0.61 -1.68 -2.31
C THR A 78 -0.79 -2.23 -2.53
N SER A 79 -1.40 -2.72 -1.46
CA SER A 79 -2.78 -3.19 -1.49
C SER A 79 -3.45 -3.02 -0.14
N THR A 80 -4.77 -2.79 -0.14
CA THR A 80 -5.59 -2.76 1.07
C THR A 80 -6.70 -3.79 1.02
N SER A 81 -6.98 -4.44 2.16
CA SER A 81 -8.00 -5.47 2.29
C SER A 81 -8.94 -5.18 3.45
N ASN A 82 -10.24 -5.23 3.16
CA ASN A 82 -11.28 -5.34 4.17
C ASN A 82 -11.57 -6.81 4.42
N CYS A 83 -11.18 -7.32 5.58
CA CYS A 83 -11.35 -8.71 5.97
C CYS A 83 -12.64 -8.96 6.77
N THR A 84 -13.45 -7.93 6.96
CA THR A 84 -14.66 -7.99 7.79
C THR A 84 -14.37 -8.69 9.13
N THR A 85 -15.16 -9.66 9.52
CA THR A 85 -14.96 -10.42 10.79
C THR A 85 -14.13 -11.70 10.60
N TYR A 86 -13.62 -11.97 9.40
CA TYR A 86 -12.99 -13.27 9.09
C TYR A 86 -11.80 -13.60 10.01
N GLN A 87 -10.83 -12.70 10.11
CA GLN A 87 -9.67 -12.87 10.98
C GLN A 87 -10.06 -12.75 12.47
N ALA A 88 -10.90 -11.80 12.80
CA ALA A 88 -11.32 -11.55 14.17
C ALA A 88 -12.05 -12.73 14.81
N ARG A 89 -12.85 -13.49 14.06
CA ARG A 89 -13.48 -14.71 14.56
C ARG A 89 -12.45 -15.76 14.96
N ARG A 90 -11.37 -15.92 14.19
CA ARG A 90 -10.29 -16.88 14.47
C ARG A 90 -9.43 -16.44 15.65
N LEU A 91 -9.08 -15.15 15.69
CA LEU A 91 -8.24 -14.56 16.72
C LEU A 91 -9.02 -14.19 17.99
N ARG A 92 -10.36 -14.35 17.97
CA ARG A 92 -11.28 -13.96 19.06
C ARG A 92 -11.16 -12.47 19.41
N THR A 93 -10.84 -11.63 18.41
CA THR A 93 -10.74 -10.18 18.56
C THR A 93 -12.12 -9.58 18.69
N ARG A 94 -12.36 -8.85 19.77
CA ARG A 94 -13.67 -8.30 20.12
C ARG A 94 -13.54 -6.87 20.63
N TYR A 95 -14.61 -6.11 20.42
CA TYR A 95 -14.81 -4.83 21.11
C TYR A 95 -16.01 -4.93 22.06
N ARG A 96 -16.13 -4.00 22.98
CA ARG A 96 -17.31 -3.86 23.84
C ARG A 96 -18.09 -2.62 23.42
N ASP A 97 -19.40 -2.77 23.34
CA ASP A 97 -20.30 -1.64 23.16
C ASP A 97 -20.48 -0.84 24.47
N GLU A 98 -21.26 0.24 24.40
CA GLU A 98 -21.54 1.11 25.56
C GLU A 98 -22.22 0.38 26.72
N ALA A 99 -22.99 -0.68 26.43
CA ALA A 99 -23.60 -1.56 27.43
C ALA A 99 -22.64 -2.62 27.98
N GLY A 100 -21.37 -2.64 27.53
CA GLY A 100 -20.36 -3.61 27.95
C GLY A 100 -20.46 -4.97 27.25
N LYS A 101 -21.37 -5.15 26.30
CA LYS A 101 -21.54 -6.40 25.57
C LYS A 101 -20.42 -6.57 24.54
N ALA A 102 -19.86 -7.78 24.48
CA ALA A 102 -18.77 -8.10 23.55
C ALA A 102 -19.30 -8.48 22.17
N HIS A 103 -18.69 -7.88 21.14
CA HIS A 103 -18.97 -8.11 19.71
C HIS A 103 -17.69 -8.45 18.98
N ILE A 104 -17.78 -9.22 17.89
CA ILE A 104 -16.65 -9.51 17.01
C ILE A 104 -16.29 -8.23 16.22
N ALA A 105 -15.01 -7.85 16.24
CA ALA A 105 -14.52 -6.72 15.48
C ALA A 105 -14.37 -7.04 13.98
N ALA A 106 -14.32 -6.01 13.16
CA ALA A 106 -13.77 -6.10 11.81
C ALA A 106 -12.28 -5.81 11.83
N THR A 107 -11.54 -6.41 10.89
CA THR A 107 -10.13 -6.17 10.68
C THR A 107 -9.87 -5.74 9.25
N LEU A 108 -8.95 -4.80 9.08
CA LEU A 108 -8.45 -4.38 7.78
C LEU A 108 -6.94 -4.30 7.85
N ASN A 109 -6.31 -4.47 6.72
CA ASN A 109 -4.88 -4.24 6.59
C ASN A 109 -4.56 -3.63 5.23
N GLY A 110 -3.45 -2.93 5.17
CA GLY A 110 -2.96 -2.34 3.93
C GLY A 110 -1.46 -2.12 3.98
N THR A 111 -0.80 -2.43 2.89
CA THR A 111 0.61 -2.12 2.71
C THR A 111 0.78 -0.64 2.41
N LEU A 112 1.48 0.11 3.25
CA LEU A 112 1.76 1.52 2.96
C LEU A 112 2.99 1.69 2.07
N ALA A 113 4.07 0.95 2.34
CA ALA A 113 5.28 1.00 1.52
C ALA A 113 6.06 -0.31 1.57
N THR A 114 6.79 -0.62 0.50
CA THR A 114 7.73 -1.74 0.41
C THR A 114 8.97 -1.32 -0.37
N THR A 115 9.99 -2.19 -0.41
CA THR A 115 11.17 -1.96 -1.24
C THR A 115 10.88 -1.85 -2.74
N ARG A 116 9.72 -2.31 -3.24
CA ARG A 116 9.29 -2.08 -4.64
C ARG A 116 9.12 -0.60 -4.97
N TRP A 117 8.79 0.22 -3.98
CA TRP A 117 8.66 1.67 -4.16
C TRP A 117 9.96 2.29 -4.65
N LEU A 118 11.12 1.77 -4.20
CA LEU A 118 12.42 2.23 -4.67
C LEU A 118 12.59 2.00 -6.18
N VAL A 119 12.13 0.86 -6.68
CA VAL A 119 12.16 0.56 -8.13
C VAL A 119 11.30 1.57 -8.89
N ALA A 120 10.07 1.79 -8.44
CA ALA A 120 9.16 2.73 -9.08
C ALA A 120 9.71 4.17 -9.06
N ILE A 121 10.27 4.62 -7.93
CA ILE A 121 10.88 5.95 -7.80
C ILE A 121 12.06 6.08 -8.75
N LEU A 122 13.02 5.16 -8.71
CA LEU A 122 14.22 5.23 -9.53
C LEU A 122 13.88 5.22 -11.02
N GLU A 123 13.00 4.33 -11.47
CA GLU A 123 12.66 4.21 -12.88
C GLU A 123 11.83 5.39 -13.41
N ASN A 124 10.94 5.99 -12.59
CA ASN A 124 10.13 7.12 -13.05
C ASN A 124 10.86 8.46 -12.99
N HIS A 125 11.87 8.58 -12.12
CA HIS A 125 12.59 9.85 -11.92
C HIS A 125 14.00 9.87 -12.55
N GLN A 126 14.41 8.78 -13.23
CA GLN A 126 15.68 8.73 -13.94
C GLN A 126 15.67 9.66 -15.15
N GLN A 127 16.76 10.42 -15.34
CA GLN A 127 16.96 11.34 -16.44
C GLN A 127 17.80 10.71 -17.56
N ALA A 128 17.85 11.35 -18.71
CA ALA A 128 18.58 10.86 -19.89
C ALA A 128 20.09 10.71 -19.67
N ASP A 129 20.67 11.48 -18.76
CA ASP A 129 22.08 11.40 -18.37
C ASP A 129 22.38 10.31 -17.31
N GLY A 130 21.35 9.60 -16.86
CA GLY A 130 21.44 8.57 -15.84
C GLY A 130 21.31 9.08 -14.41
N SER A 131 21.19 10.39 -14.19
CA SER A 131 20.86 10.93 -12.88
C SER A 131 19.42 10.59 -12.46
N VAL A 132 19.12 10.68 -11.18
CA VAL A 132 17.76 10.46 -10.65
C VAL A 132 17.35 11.66 -9.81
N VAL A 133 16.28 12.33 -10.21
CA VAL A 133 15.69 13.42 -9.44
C VAL A 133 14.99 12.84 -8.21
N VAL A 134 15.30 13.37 -7.03
CA VAL A 134 14.64 12.94 -5.79
C VAL A 134 13.29 13.65 -5.68
N PRO A 135 12.17 12.92 -5.53
CA PRO A 135 10.86 13.51 -5.26
C PRO A 135 10.91 14.52 -4.11
N GLU A 136 10.25 15.65 -4.26
CA GLU A 136 10.35 16.75 -3.30
C GLU A 136 10.07 16.30 -1.86
N ALA A 137 9.05 15.47 -1.67
CA ALA A 137 8.67 14.94 -0.35
C ALA A 137 9.77 14.10 0.32
N LEU A 138 10.71 13.54 -0.44
CA LEU A 138 11.81 12.72 0.10
C LEU A 138 13.09 13.50 0.35
N ARG A 139 13.26 14.70 -0.21
CA ARG A 139 14.49 15.50 -0.08
C ARG A 139 14.90 15.79 1.37
N PRO A 140 13.96 16.12 2.30
CA PRO A 140 14.32 16.33 3.70
C PRO A 140 14.93 15.13 4.39
N PHE A 141 14.58 13.91 3.96
CA PHE A 141 15.06 12.64 4.52
C PHE A 141 16.35 12.16 3.85
N VAL A 142 16.45 12.36 2.54
CA VAL A 142 17.61 11.92 1.73
C VAL A 142 18.76 12.93 1.78
N GLY A 143 18.46 14.21 2.00
CA GLY A 143 19.44 15.30 2.04
C GLY A 143 20.05 15.63 0.66
N LYS A 144 19.37 15.23 -0.42
CA LYS A 144 19.79 15.48 -1.80
C LYS A 144 18.58 15.77 -2.68
N GLU A 145 18.78 16.55 -3.73
CA GLU A 145 17.79 16.79 -4.77
C GLU A 145 17.96 15.86 -5.96
N VAL A 146 19.18 15.42 -6.21
CA VAL A 146 19.54 14.55 -7.35
C VAL A 146 20.59 13.53 -6.91
N PHE A 147 20.48 12.32 -7.40
CA PHE A 147 21.55 11.32 -7.38
C PHE A 147 22.27 11.34 -8.71
N GLU A 148 23.55 11.68 -8.71
CA GLU A 148 24.40 11.66 -9.87
C GLU A 148 24.79 10.23 -10.25
N PRO A 149 24.93 9.92 -11.56
CA PRO A 149 25.39 8.60 -11.98
C PRO A 149 26.83 8.35 -11.53
N ILE A 150 27.11 7.14 -11.08
CA ILE A 150 28.47 6.70 -10.75
C ILE A 150 29.20 6.51 -12.09
N ARG A 151 30.28 7.26 -12.30
CA ARG A 151 31.15 7.16 -13.49
C ARG A 151 32.23 6.12 -13.26
#